data_f244500a03dd79dcb7b25df1597aeb17
#
_entry.id   f244500a03dd79dcb7b25df1597aeb17
#
_cell.length_a   1.000
_cell.length_b   1.000
_cell.length_c   1.000
_cell.angle_alpha   90.00
_cell.angle_beta   90.00
_cell.angle_gamma   90.00
#
_symmetry.space_group_name_H-M   'P 1'
#
loop_
_entity.id
_entity.type
_entity.pdbx_description
1 polymer ?
#
loop_
_entity_poly.entity_id
_entity_poly.type
_entity_poly.pdbx_seq_one_letter_code
_entity_poly.pdbx_strand_id
1 'polypeptide(L)'
;MPEYKKRMDMHTHTDNSPDGNHSTMYLCECAEQTGLRAIAFTDHCEVDAYYKDHYDRAAFQAYFEVVKARSVFRGRLIVAAGIELGQPAYDPALAEQILSKFDYDVVIGSVHNLRGRKDFYFMEYDGFTDSDLDAMVEEYLKELLTMVQSVSYTHLRAHETGAYL
;
A
#
# COMPACT_ATOMS: atom_id res chain seq x y z
N MET A 1 8.91 30.62 -0.36
CA MET A 1 8.16 29.36 -0.25
C MET A 1 8.73 28.56 0.90
N PRO A 2 7.91 27.89 1.75
CA PRO A 2 8.46 27.06 2.82
C PRO A 2 9.32 25.96 2.21
N GLU A 3 10.41 25.65 2.86
CA GLU A 3 11.42 24.70 2.39
C GLU A 3 10.94 23.26 2.61
N TYR A 4 10.10 22.74 1.71
CA TYR A 4 9.59 21.35 1.75
C TYR A 4 10.59 20.29 1.27
N LYS A 5 11.84 20.67 1.01
CA LYS A 5 12.92 19.83 0.45
C LYS A 5 13.23 18.54 1.23
N LYS A 6 12.62 18.33 2.38
CA LYS A 6 12.79 17.13 3.21
C LYS A 6 11.52 16.29 3.33
N ARG A 7 10.41 16.68 2.72
CA ARG A 7 9.15 15.93 2.82
C ARG A 7 9.13 14.80 1.79
N MET A 8 8.54 13.70 2.20
CA MET A 8 8.34 12.50 1.37
C MET A 8 6.90 12.07 1.55
N ASP A 9 6.29 11.57 0.48
CA ASP A 9 5.02 10.87 0.52
C ASP A 9 5.32 9.39 0.28
N MET A 10 5.03 8.55 1.26
CA MET A 10 5.39 7.14 1.24
C MET A 10 4.18 6.22 1.10
N HIS A 11 2.98 6.79 0.90
CA HIS A 11 1.74 6.04 0.71
C HIS A 11 0.83 6.78 -0.27
N THR A 12 0.91 6.41 -1.54
CA THR A 12 0.17 7.06 -2.62
C THR A 12 -0.39 6.01 -3.57
N HIS A 13 -1.65 6.17 -3.97
CA HIS A 13 -2.32 5.30 -4.94
C HIS A 13 -2.44 5.98 -6.29
N THR A 14 -2.27 5.17 -7.34
CA THR A 14 -2.45 5.59 -8.74
C THR A 14 -3.80 5.10 -9.28
N ASP A 15 -4.07 5.37 -10.55
CA ASP A 15 -5.22 4.81 -11.28
C ASP A 15 -5.13 3.28 -11.52
N ASN A 16 -4.10 2.61 -10.98
CA ASN A 16 -4.05 1.15 -10.86
C ASN A 16 -4.77 0.62 -9.62
N SER A 17 -5.11 1.51 -8.66
CA SER A 17 -5.90 1.21 -7.47
C SER A 17 -7.35 1.65 -7.65
N PRO A 18 -8.34 0.95 -7.04
CA PRO A 18 -9.76 1.30 -7.15
C PRO A 18 -10.11 2.70 -6.66
N ASP A 19 -9.34 3.23 -5.73
CA ASP A 19 -9.49 4.54 -5.08
C ASP A 19 -8.56 5.62 -5.64
N GLY A 20 -7.62 5.25 -6.51
CA GLY A 20 -6.72 6.18 -7.18
C GLY A 20 -7.34 6.76 -8.46
N ASN A 21 -7.05 8.03 -8.75
CA ASN A 21 -7.66 8.74 -9.87
C ASN A 21 -6.64 9.31 -10.87
N HIS A 22 -5.35 9.17 -10.61
CA HIS A 22 -4.30 9.82 -11.38
C HIS A 22 -3.16 8.87 -11.71
N SER A 23 -2.60 9.04 -12.90
CA SER A 23 -1.46 8.23 -13.33
C SER A 23 -0.19 8.52 -12.52
N THR A 24 0.68 7.54 -12.42
CA THR A 24 2.01 7.63 -11.80
C THR A 24 2.78 8.87 -12.28
N MET A 25 2.75 9.14 -13.59
CA MET A 25 3.47 10.29 -14.17
C MET A 25 2.93 11.62 -13.69
N TYR A 26 1.60 11.79 -13.68
CA TYR A 26 0.96 13.02 -13.21
C TYR A 26 1.27 13.27 -11.72
N LEU A 27 1.19 12.25 -10.89
CA LEU A 27 1.50 12.37 -9.45
C LEU A 27 2.98 12.71 -9.23
N CYS A 28 3.91 12.17 -10.02
CA CYS A 28 5.31 12.57 -9.99
C CYS A 28 5.51 14.05 -10.36
N GLU A 29 4.80 14.56 -11.37
CA GLU A 29 4.84 15.98 -11.74
C GLU A 29 4.32 16.85 -10.59
N CYS A 30 3.23 16.49 -9.96
CA CYS A 30 2.70 17.18 -8.78
C CYS A 30 3.68 17.15 -7.61
N ALA A 31 4.31 16.01 -7.33
CA ALA A 31 5.32 15.85 -6.30
C ALA A 31 6.53 16.75 -6.54
N GLU A 32 7.03 16.81 -7.79
CA GLU A 32 8.12 17.69 -8.17
C GLU A 32 7.74 19.17 -8.01
N GLN A 33 6.56 19.57 -8.50
CA GLN A 33 6.08 20.96 -8.42
C GLN A 33 5.85 21.43 -6.98
N THR A 34 5.41 20.53 -6.09
CA THR A 34 5.21 20.80 -4.67
C THR A 34 6.50 20.72 -3.85
N GLY A 35 7.60 20.29 -4.47
CA GLY A 35 8.93 20.23 -3.86
C GLY A 35 9.11 19.03 -2.92
N LEU A 36 8.38 17.94 -3.13
CA LEU A 36 8.66 16.68 -2.45
C LEU A 36 10.03 16.15 -2.86
N ARG A 37 10.72 15.51 -1.93
CA ARG A 37 11.98 14.83 -2.18
C ARG A 37 11.79 13.44 -2.75
N ALA A 38 10.76 12.73 -2.27
CA ALA A 38 10.44 11.38 -2.67
C ALA A 38 8.93 11.14 -2.66
N ILE A 39 8.50 10.23 -3.51
CA ILE A 39 7.15 9.66 -3.54
C ILE A 39 7.25 8.15 -3.71
N ALA A 40 6.47 7.40 -2.93
CA ALA A 40 6.30 5.97 -3.10
C ALA A 40 4.88 5.67 -3.58
N PHE A 41 4.78 4.87 -4.61
CA PHE A 41 3.49 4.37 -5.11
C PHE A 41 3.23 3.00 -4.52
N THR A 42 2.16 2.89 -3.76
CA THR A 42 1.80 1.72 -2.95
C THR A 42 0.38 1.30 -3.28
N ASP A 43 0.12 1.05 -4.55
CA ASP A 43 -1.20 0.64 -5.03
C ASP A 43 -1.69 -0.63 -4.32
N HIS A 44 -3.00 -0.74 -4.13
CA HIS A 44 -3.65 -1.87 -3.50
C HIS A 44 -3.36 -3.20 -4.17
N CYS A 45 -3.14 -4.22 -3.35
CA CYS A 45 -3.05 -5.61 -3.77
C CYS A 45 -3.64 -6.52 -2.68
N GLU A 46 -4.92 -6.87 -2.82
CA GLU A 46 -5.64 -7.67 -1.85
C GLU A 46 -5.33 -9.17 -2.05
N VAL A 47 -4.77 -9.81 -1.02
CA VAL A 47 -4.37 -11.23 -1.09
C VAL A 47 -5.58 -12.13 -1.27
N ASP A 48 -6.67 -11.89 -0.55
CA ASP A 48 -7.90 -12.69 -0.62
C ASP A 48 -8.73 -12.47 -1.89
N ALA A 49 -8.40 -11.43 -2.66
CA ALA A 49 -9.04 -11.09 -3.93
C ALA A 49 -8.07 -11.10 -5.13
N TYR A 50 -6.83 -11.55 -4.95
CA TYR A 50 -5.72 -11.38 -5.86
C TYR A 50 -6.02 -11.76 -7.32
N TYR A 51 -6.59 -12.93 -7.55
CA TYR A 51 -6.97 -13.36 -8.90
C TYR A 51 -8.38 -12.95 -9.28
N LYS A 52 -9.29 -12.87 -8.31
CA LYS A 52 -10.70 -12.56 -8.54
C LYS A 52 -10.89 -11.14 -9.06
N ASP A 53 -10.19 -10.19 -8.48
CA ASP A 53 -10.33 -8.76 -8.78
C ASP A 53 -9.13 -8.23 -9.60
N HIS A 54 -8.34 -9.16 -10.19
CA HIS A 54 -7.26 -8.89 -11.14
C HIS A 54 -6.08 -8.08 -10.58
N TYR A 55 -5.83 -8.11 -9.27
CA TYR A 55 -4.66 -7.48 -8.67
C TYR A 55 -3.34 -8.03 -9.21
N ASP A 56 -3.32 -9.25 -9.73
CA ASP A 56 -2.16 -9.83 -10.42
C ASP A 56 -1.71 -8.99 -11.63
N ARG A 57 -2.64 -8.36 -12.33
CA ARG A 57 -2.39 -7.49 -13.49
C ARG A 57 -2.14 -6.05 -13.05
N ALA A 58 -2.94 -5.54 -12.11
CA ALA A 58 -2.82 -4.18 -11.61
C ALA A 58 -1.45 -3.95 -10.96
N ALA A 59 -1.00 -4.85 -10.08
CA ALA A 59 0.31 -4.76 -9.44
C ALA A 59 1.47 -4.84 -10.45
N PHE A 60 1.33 -5.66 -11.51
CA PHE A 60 2.31 -5.72 -12.60
C PHE A 60 2.39 -4.39 -13.33
N GLN A 61 1.26 -3.82 -13.74
CA GLN A 61 1.20 -2.54 -14.43
C GLN A 61 1.76 -1.41 -13.57
N ALA A 62 1.29 -1.29 -12.33
CA ALA A 62 1.74 -0.28 -11.38
C ALA A 62 3.27 -0.29 -11.21
N TYR A 63 3.86 -1.47 -11.01
CA TYR A 63 5.31 -1.59 -10.86
C TYR A 63 6.07 -1.06 -12.07
N PHE A 64 5.67 -1.43 -13.30
CA PHE A 64 6.37 -0.99 -14.50
C PHE A 64 6.17 0.50 -14.80
N GLU A 65 5.02 1.07 -14.46
CA GLU A 65 4.80 2.51 -14.54
C GLU A 65 5.72 3.28 -13.60
N VAL A 66 5.90 2.79 -12.37
CA VAL A 66 6.84 3.37 -11.40
C VAL A 66 8.28 3.26 -11.88
N VAL A 67 8.71 2.12 -12.43
CA VAL A 67 10.06 1.95 -13.00
C VAL A 67 10.30 2.95 -14.13
N LYS A 68 9.30 3.18 -15.00
CA LYS A 68 9.37 4.18 -16.06
C LYS A 68 9.46 5.58 -15.48
N ALA A 69 8.60 5.93 -14.52
CA ALA A 69 8.62 7.25 -13.86
C ALA A 69 9.96 7.51 -13.17
N ARG A 70 10.52 6.52 -12.47
CA ARG A 70 11.85 6.58 -11.87
C ARG A 70 12.94 6.98 -12.87
N SER A 71 12.85 6.47 -14.08
CA SER A 71 13.79 6.84 -15.15
C SER A 71 13.59 8.28 -15.63
N VAL A 72 12.34 8.72 -15.79
CA VAL A 72 12.00 10.07 -16.27
C VAL A 72 12.38 11.16 -15.25
N PHE A 73 12.15 10.89 -13.97
CA PHE A 73 12.38 11.87 -12.89
C PHE A 73 13.76 11.75 -12.23
N ARG A 74 14.65 10.93 -12.81
CA ARG A 74 16.01 10.74 -12.28
C ARG A 74 16.72 12.05 -12.00
N GLY A 75 17.23 12.21 -10.79
CA GLY A 75 17.95 13.41 -10.33
C GLY A 75 17.07 14.58 -9.91
N ARG A 76 15.75 14.48 -10.06
CA ARG A 76 14.78 15.53 -9.70
C ARG A 76 13.87 15.11 -8.56
N LEU A 77 13.39 13.86 -8.59
CA LEU A 77 12.49 13.25 -7.60
C LEU A 77 12.94 11.80 -7.37
N ILE A 78 12.95 11.36 -6.12
CA ILE A 78 13.10 9.94 -5.79
C ILE A 78 11.72 9.30 -5.95
N VAL A 79 11.63 8.33 -6.86
CA VAL A 79 10.39 7.58 -7.11
C VAL A 79 10.59 6.15 -6.62
N ALA A 80 9.86 5.75 -5.60
CA ALA A 80 9.94 4.43 -4.99
C ALA A 80 8.81 3.51 -5.47
N ALA A 81 9.16 2.28 -5.79
CA ALA A 81 8.19 1.24 -6.09
C ALA A 81 7.70 0.60 -4.80
N GLY A 82 6.42 0.67 -4.56
CA GLY A 82 5.81 0.08 -3.38
C GLY A 82 4.59 -0.77 -3.73
N ILE A 83 4.02 -1.33 -2.70
CA ILE A 83 2.76 -2.08 -2.74
C ILE A 83 2.07 -1.95 -1.38
N GLU A 84 0.77 -1.76 -1.38
CA GLU A 84 -0.06 -1.96 -0.21
C GLU A 84 -0.70 -3.34 -0.28
N LEU A 85 -0.19 -4.26 0.55
CA LEU A 85 -0.61 -5.64 0.57
C LEU A 85 -1.71 -5.84 1.61
N GLY A 86 -2.94 -5.96 1.13
CA GLY A 86 -4.10 -6.22 1.98
C GLY A 86 -4.19 -7.68 2.41
N GLN A 87 -4.53 -7.92 3.66
CA GLN A 87 -4.77 -9.24 4.27
C GLN A 87 -3.67 -10.28 4.04
N PRO A 88 -2.37 -9.96 4.19
CA PRO A 88 -1.29 -10.92 3.91
C PRO A 88 -1.34 -12.19 4.79
N ALA A 89 -1.95 -12.10 5.95
CA ALA A 89 -2.13 -13.24 6.86
C ALA A 89 -3.20 -14.25 6.38
N TYR A 90 -3.99 -13.92 5.36
CA TYR A 90 -5.04 -14.82 4.87
C TYR A 90 -4.49 -15.94 3.98
N ASP A 91 -3.43 -15.64 3.24
CA ASP A 91 -2.62 -16.59 2.50
C ASP A 91 -1.15 -16.14 2.50
N PRO A 92 -0.37 -16.48 3.52
CA PRO A 92 1.02 -16.07 3.63
C PRO A 92 1.90 -16.56 2.46
N ALA A 93 1.58 -17.73 1.90
CA ALA A 93 2.34 -18.27 0.77
C ALA A 93 2.10 -17.43 -0.50
N LEU A 94 0.87 -17.03 -0.76
CA LEU A 94 0.55 -16.12 -1.86
C LEU A 94 1.13 -14.73 -1.62
N ALA A 95 1.06 -14.22 -0.39
CA ALA A 95 1.67 -12.94 -0.02
C ALA A 95 3.19 -12.92 -0.33
N GLU A 96 3.91 -13.96 0.06
CA GLU A 96 5.33 -14.11 -0.25
C GLU A 96 5.58 -14.21 -1.77
N GLN A 97 4.73 -14.96 -2.47
CA GLN A 97 4.80 -15.06 -3.93
C GLN A 97 4.60 -13.70 -4.60
N ILE A 98 3.66 -12.87 -4.13
CA ILE A 98 3.41 -11.52 -4.65
C ILE A 98 4.64 -10.65 -4.42
N LEU A 99 5.16 -10.62 -3.20
CA LEU A 99 6.30 -9.78 -2.82
C LEU A 99 7.59 -10.18 -3.54
N SER A 100 7.75 -11.46 -3.88
CA SER A 100 8.94 -11.94 -4.59
C SER A 100 8.93 -11.65 -6.09
N LYS A 101 7.81 -11.18 -6.66
CA LYS A 101 7.71 -10.92 -8.10
C LYS A 101 8.53 -9.72 -8.57
N PHE A 102 8.68 -8.72 -7.70
CA PHE A 102 9.33 -7.46 -8.04
C PHE A 102 10.20 -6.97 -6.88
N ASP A 103 11.13 -6.10 -7.22
CA ASP A 103 12.01 -5.45 -6.25
C ASP A 103 11.34 -4.19 -5.68
N TYR A 104 10.48 -4.38 -4.69
CA TYR A 104 9.78 -3.29 -4.02
C TYR A 104 10.70 -2.57 -3.04
N ASP A 105 10.68 -1.23 -3.06
CA ASP A 105 11.37 -0.38 -2.09
C ASP A 105 10.55 -0.22 -0.80
N VAL A 106 9.20 -0.29 -0.91
CA VAL A 106 8.24 -0.07 0.18
C VAL A 106 7.14 -1.13 0.12
N VAL A 107 6.89 -1.77 1.25
CA VAL A 107 5.75 -2.68 1.42
C VAL A 107 4.97 -2.24 2.62
N ILE A 108 3.67 -1.97 2.43
CA ILE A 108 2.72 -1.67 3.49
C ILE A 108 1.83 -2.90 3.67
N GLY A 109 1.70 -3.39 4.89
CA GLY A 109 0.72 -4.42 5.21
C GLY A 109 -0.54 -3.79 5.79
N SER A 110 -1.69 -4.17 5.29
CA SER A 110 -2.99 -3.60 5.68
C SER A 110 -4.02 -4.69 5.97
N VAL A 111 -5.01 -4.36 6.79
CA VAL A 111 -6.21 -5.17 7.04
C VAL A 111 -7.41 -4.33 6.65
N HIS A 112 -7.93 -4.53 5.43
CA HIS A 112 -9.05 -3.75 4.89
C HIS A 112 -10.40 -4.41 5.14
N ASN A 113 -10.41 -5.70 5.43
CA ASN A 113 -11.61 -6.45 5.81
C ASN A 113 -11.28 -7.50 6.87
N LEU A 114 -12.26 -7.89 7.64
CA LEU A 114 -12.19 -9.10 8.46
C LEU A 114 -12.47 -10.33 7.60
N ARG A 115 -11.89 -11.47 7.96
CA ARG A 115 -12.01 -12.72 7.19
C ARG A 115 -13.46 -13.07 6.89
N GLY A 116 -13.77 -13.15 5.60
CA GLY A 116 -15.12 -13.46 5.11
C GLY A 116 -16.12 -12.31 5.21
N ARG A 117 -15.71 -11.11 5.57
CA ARG A 117 -16.55 -9.90 5.56
C ARG A 117 -16.22 -9.00 4.37
N LYS A 118 -17.06 -8.01 4.13
CA LYS A 118 -16.79 -6.93 3.18
C LYS A 118 -15.66 -6.04 3.72
N ASP A 119 -14.97 -5.38 2.81
CA ASP A 119 -14.08 -4.29 3.14
C ASP A 119 -14.81 -3.23 3.98
N PHE A 120 -14.10 -2.69 4.98
CA PHE A 120 -14.63 -1.70 5.92
C PHE A 120 -15.19 -0.48 5.21
N TYR A 121 -14.62 -0.07 4.08
CA TYR A 121 -15.10 1.04 3.29
C TYR A 121 -16.50 0.79 2.70
N PHE A 122 -16.83 -0.47 2.36
CA PHE A 122 -18.11 -0.85 1.79
C PHE A 122 -19.11 -1.42 2.81
N MET A 123 -18.75 -1.39 4.10
CA MET A 123 -19.66 -1.82 5.15
C MET A 123 -20.71 -0.73 5.44
N GLU A 124 -21.94 -1.18 5.68
CA GLU A 124 -23.01 -0.35 6.23
C GLU A 124 -23.01 -0.52 7.73
N TYR A 125 -22.82 0.58 8.45
CA TYR A 125 -22.74 0.57 9.93
C TYR A 125 -24.07 0.92 10.60
N ASP A 126 -25.10 1.21 9.82
CA ASP A 126 -26.44 1.47 10.33
C ASP A 126 -26.98 0.24 11.07
N GLY A 127 -27.34 0.43 12.34
CA GLY A 127 -27.83 -0.65 13.20
C GLY A 127 -26.77 -1.39 14.02
N PHE A 128 -25.48 -1.04 13.89
CA PHE A 128 -24.46 -1.53 14.81
C PHE A 128 -24.61 -0.88 16.18
N THR A 129 -24.57 -1.69 17.23
CA THR A 129 -24.46 -1.21 18.61
C THR A 129 -22.98 -0.94 18.95
N ASP A 130 -22.74 -0.20 20.04
CA ASP A 130 -21.37 0.00 20.55
C ASP A 130 -20.68 -1.36 20.82
N SER A 131 -21.43 -2.33 21.34
CA SER A 131 -20.91 -3.69 21.57
C SER A 131 -20.52 -4.42 20.28
N ASP A 132 -21.24 -4.20 19.18
CA ASP A 132 -20.88 -4.78 17.88
C ASP A 132 -19.61 -4.15 17.33
N LEU A 133 -19.47 -2.84 17.49
CA LEU A 133 -18.27 -2.10 17.10
C LEU A 133 -17.05 -2.51 17.93
N ASP A 134 -17.20 -2.63 19.25
CA ASP A 134 -16.12 -3.10 20.13
C ASP A 134 -15.66 -4.52 19.76
N ALA A 135 -16.60 -5.42 19.49
CA ALA A 135 -16.28 -6.78 19.04
C ALA A 135 -15.52 -6.78 17.69
N MET A 136 -15.94 -5.92 16.76
CA MET A 136 -15.29 -5.78 15.47
C MET A 136 -13.87 -5.21 15.59
N VAL A 137 -13.67 -4.23 16.47
CA VAL A 137 -12.34 -3.68 16.77
C VAL A 137 -11.43 -4.73 17.40
N GLU A 138 -11.94 -5.54 18.33
CA GLU A 138 -11.16 -6.64 18.90
C GLU A 138 -10.74 -7.67 17.83
N GLU A 139 -11.64 -8.02 16.92
CA GLU A 139 -11.34 -8.92 15.81
C GLU A 139 -10.28 -8.31 14.87
N TYR A 140 -10.44 -7.02 14.52
CA TYR A 140 -9.46 -6.28 13.72
C TYR A 140 -8.06 -6.29 14.35
N LEU A 141 -7.97 -6.01 15.66
CA LEU A 141 -6.68 -6.00 16.36
C LEU A 141 -6.03 -7.39 16.39
N LYS A 142 -6.83 -8.48 16.46
CA LYS A 142 -6.32 -9.86 16.36
C LYS A 142 -5.78 -10.15 14.96
N GLU A 143 -6.50 -9.74 13.91
CA GLU A 143 -6.03 -9.90 12.52
C GLU A 143 -4.75 -9.09 12.29
N LEU A 144 -4.70 -7.86 12.77
CA LEU A 144 -3.51 -7.01 12.68
C LEU A 144 -2.30 -7.65 13.39
N LEU A 145 -2.50 -8.17 14.59
CA LEU A 145 -1.45 -8.88 15.33
C LEU A 145 -0.98 -10.14 14.58
N THR A 146 -1.91 -10.90 14.02
CA THR A 146 -1.61 -12.08 13.21
C THR A 146 -0.80 -11.70 11.97
N MET A 147 -1.18 -10.61 11.30
CA MET A 147 -0.44 -10.08 10.15
C MET A 147 1.00 -9.74 10.53
N VAL A 148 1.19 -8.97 11.60
CA VAL A 148 2.55 -8.58 12.06
C VAL A 148 3.41 -9.77 12.44
N GLN A 149 2.81 -10.83 12.98
CA GLN A 149 3.52 -12.06 13.34
C GLN A 149 3.80 -12.98 12.15
N SER A 150 2.98 -12.93 11.10
CA SER A 150 3.09 -13.80 9.93
C SER A 150 4.02 -13.26 8.85
N VAL A 151 4.18 -11.95 8.77
CA VAL A 151 5.05 -11.31 7.76
C VAL A 151 6.49 -11.37 8.24
N SER A 152 7.35 -11.99 7.44
CA SER A 152 8.80 -11.99 7.71
C SER A 152 9.33 -10.57 7.68
N TYR A 153 10.02 -10.15 8.74
CA TYR A 153 10.64 -8.83 8.87
C TYR A 153 11.59 -8.45 7.73
N THR A 154 12.01 -9.40 6.91
CA THR A 154 12.84 -9.14 5.73
C THR A 154 12.13 -8.35 4.63
N HIS A 155 10.81 -8.30 4.63
CA HIS A 155 10.00 -7.54 3.67
C HIS A 155 9.44 -6.24 4.25
N LEU A 156 9.47 -6.08 5.57
CA LEU A 156 9.12 -4.84 6.26
C LEU A 156 10.30 -3.86 6.26
N ARG A 157 10.86 -3.56 5.10
CA ARG A 157 11.92 -2.53 5.00
C ARG A 157 11.40 -1.12 5.26
N ALA A 158 10.12 -0.97 5.46
CA ALA A 158 9.54 0.32 5.23
C ALA A 158 9.56 1.27 6.41
N HIS A 159 9.40 0.89 7.64
CA HIS A 159 8.97 1.90 8.60
C HIS A 159 9.62 1.88 9.97
N GLU A 160 10.59 1.02 10.19
CA GLU A 160 11.19 0.92 11.51
C GLU A 160 12.29 1.95 11.79
N THR A 161 12.67 2.71 10.81
CA THR A 161 13.75 3.65 11.04
C THR A 161 13.23 5.08 10.98
N GLY A 162 12.85 5.60 12.13
CA GLY A 162 13.01 7.01 12.42
C GLY A 162 14.47 7.50 12.27
N ALA A 163 15.26 6.81 11.48
CA ALA A 163 16.70 7.04 11.29
C ALA A 163 17.02 7.91 10.06
N TYR A 164 16.02 8.53 9.47
CA TYR A 164 16.22 9.51 8.39
C TYR A 164 15.68 10.90 8.75
N LEU A 165 15.74 11.24 10.01
CA LEU A 165 15.63 12.65 10.44
C LEU A 165 16.99 13.32 10.45
#